data_57ebd85d69bd6d943528be4a2f73f083
#
_entry.id   57ebd85d69bd6d943528be4a2f73f083
#
_cell.length_a   1.000
_cell.length_b   1.000
_cell.length_c   1.000
_cell.angle_alpha   90.00
_cell.angle_beta   90.00
_cell.angle_gamma   90.00
#
_symmetry.space_group_name_H-M   'P 1'
#
loop_
_entity.id
_entity.type
_entity.pdbx_description
1 polymer ?
#
loop_
_entity_poly.entity_id
_entity_poly.type
_entity_poly.pdbx_seq_one_letter_code
_entity_poly.pdbx_strand_id
1 'polypeptide(L)'
;MILLVTLISLMSFIYIDNHIKELYKEVNIEESAIEFYIDIADEIGNKEVQLSWKELMAIDMVRFRKDLTSIRKKDVIDVGKKFIKNEVDKQGNKIKKVKRFDKVIDEIGFNSEEKKLANEYLEELKGVSLSGDTLKNQDEKIKFIEKVSELSYENYEKYNILPSITVGQAILESSWGESNLSKNSNNIFGIKSDTRWNGKVVKANTSENYDDKIVATFRKYDSIKESINDYGKFLNENKRYKESGLFKATHYTTQAQALEDAGYATKKNEDGELIYADILINLIKNYSLQLLDREIQEIE
;
A
#
# COMPACT_ATOMS: atom_id res chain seq x y z
N MET A 1 24.75 19.56 37.61
CA MET A 1 24.35 20.10 36.29
C MET A 1 23.99 19.01 35.28
N ILE A 2 24.73 17.93 35.16
CA ILE A 2 24.46 16.82 34.21
C ILE A 2 23.14 16.06 34.53
N LEU A 3 22.82 15.83 35.81
CA LEU A 3 21.59 15.14 36.25
C LEU A 3 20.31 15.94 35.94
N LEU A 4 20.37 17.27 35.89
CA LEU A 4 19.20 18.12 35.61
C LEU A 4 18.87 18.11 34.11
N VAL A 5 19.87 18.04 33.25
CA VAL A 5 19.69 17.99 31.77
C VAL A 5 19.11 16.64 31.33
N THR A 6 19.52 15.54 31.98
CA THR A 6 18.97 14.21 31.69
C THR A 6 17.52 14.09 32.18
N LEU A 7 17.15 14.72 33.28
CA LEU A 7 15.76 14.73 33.80
C LEU A 7 14.83 15.53 32.88
N ILE A 8 15.28 16.67 32.35
CA ILE A 8 14.51 17.51 31.43
C ILE A 8 14.33 16.80 30.09
N SER A 9 15.35 16.11 29.56
CA SER A 9 15.24 15.34 28.32
C SER A 9 14.30 14.14 28.48
N LEU A 10 14.33 13.47 29.65
CA LEU A 10 13.43 12.35 29.94
C LEU A 10 11.97 12.83 30.09
N MET A 11 11.76 13.94 30.79
CA MET A 11 10.41 14.54 30.90
C MET A 11 9.88 15.05 29.58
N SER A 12 10.73 15.63 28.73
CA SER A 12 10.35 16.03 27.37
C SER A 12 9.98 14.83 26.51
N PHE A 13 10.73 13.74 26.62
CA PHE A 13 10.45 12.50 25.88
C PHE A 13 9.13 11.85 26.36
N ILE A 14 8.89 11.80 27.68
CA ILE A 14 7.64 11.29 28.27
C ILE A 14 6.46 12.21 27.92
N TYR A 15 6.66 13.53 27.89
CA TYR A 15 5.64 14.48 27.48
C TYR A 15 5.29 14.35 26.00
N ILE A 16 6.29 14.20 25.13
CA ILE A 16 6.10 13.95 23.69
C ILE A 16 5.42 12.61 23.47
N ASP A 17 5.85 11.53 24.13
CA ASP A 17 5.25 10.20 24.01
C ASP A 17 3.78 10.18 24.52
N ASN A 18 3.50 10.85 25.64
CA ASN A 18 2.12 11.00 26.14
C ASN A 18 1.27 11.91 25.26
N HIS A 19 1.85 12.95 24.66
CA HIS A 19 1.14 13.84 23.74
C HIS A 19 0.88 13.16 22.41
N ILE A 20 1.81 12.35 21.93
CA ILE A 20 1.63 11.45 20.78
C ILE A 20 0.54 10.42 21.12
N LYS A 21 0.54 9.80 22.30
CA LYS A 21 -0.51 8.86 22.74
C LYS A 21 -1.88 9.53 22.94
N GLU A 22 -1.92 10.82 23.32
CA GLU A 22 -3.18 11.59 23.37
C GLU A 22 -3.66 12.04 21.98
N LEU A 23 -2.75 12.31 21.04
CA LEU A 23 -3.07 12.56 19.63
C LEU A 23 -3.60 11.29 18.93
N TYR A 24 -3.13 10.12 19.35
CA TYR A 24 -3.67 8.82 18.94
C TYR A 24 -4.84 8.34 19.80
N LYS A 25 -5.52 9.24 20.53
CA LYS A 25 -6.74 8.94 21.24
C LYS A 25 -7.79 8.56 20.21
N GLU A 26 -7.98 7.27 20.10
CA GLU A 26 -8.96 6.48 19.36
C GLU A 26 -10.03 7.30 18.64
N VAL A 27 -9.75 7.61 17.36
CA VAL A 27 -10.84 7.85 16.42
C VAL A 27 -11.45 6.45 16.19
N ASN A 28 -12.48 6.14 16.95
CA ASN A 28 -13.22 4.89 16.78
C ASN A 28 -14.08 5.02 15.51
N ILE A 29 -13.46 4.74 14.36
CA ILE A 29 -14.14 4.72 13.06
C ILE A 29 -14.53 3.28 12.81
N GLU A 30 -15.81 3.05 12.54
CA GLU A 30 -16.30 1.73 12.16
C GLU A 30 -15.64 1.26 10.87
N GLU A 31 -15.28 -0.03 10.80
CA GLU A 31 -14.68 -0.65 9.61
C GLU A 31 -15.54 -0.42 8.36
N SER A 32 -16.87 -0.47 8.51
CA SER A 32 -17.83 -0.18 7.44
C SER A 32 -17.68 1.22 6.83
N ALA A 33 -17.33 2.22 7.66
CA ALA A 33 -17.06 3.57 7.18
C ALA A 33 -15.74 3.64 6.41
N ILE A 34 -14.70 2.96 6.88
CA ILE A 34 -13.41 2.90 6.19
C ILE A 34 -13.57 2.22 4.82
N GLU A 35 -14.25 1.07 4.79
CA GLU A 35 -14.53 0.32 3.56
C GLU A 35 -15.33 1.16 2.56
N PHE A 36 -16.37 1.87 3.03
CA PHE A 36 -17.15 2.80 2.21
C PHE A 36 -16.28 3.87 1.53
N TYR A 37 -15.35 4.49 2.25
CA TYR A 37 -14.46 5.50 1.67
C TYR A 37 -13.40 4.90 0.74
N ILE A 38 -12.89 3.71 1.02
CA ILE A 38 -11.97 2.98 0.13
C ILE A 38 -12.67 2.68 -1.20
N ASP A 39 -13.88 2.13 -1.15
CA ASP A 39 -14.63 1.76 -2.35
C ASP A 39 -14.99 2.98 -3.20
N ILE A 40 -15.32 4.10 -2.59
CA ILE A 40 -15.59 5.34 -3.32
C ILE A 40 -14.30 5.91 -3.92
N ALA A 41 -13.19 5.88 -3.20
CA ALA A 41 -11.90 6.32 -3.73
C ALA A 41 -11.50 5.53 -4.98
N ASP A 42 -11.67 4.20 -4.95
CA ASP A 42 -11.41 3.31 -6.08
C ASP A 42 -12.38 3.55 -7.25
N GLU A 43 -13.68 3.76 -6.95
CA GLU A 43 -14.69 4.08 -7.97
C GLU A 43 -14.36 5.39 -8.72
N ILE A 44 -14.00 6.43 -7.98
CA ILE A 44 -13.63 7.74 -8.57
C ILE A 44 -12.34 7.63 -9.38
N GLY A 45 -11.36 6.91 -8.86
CA GLY A 45 -10.09 6.64 -9.54
C GLY A 45 -10.28 5.89 -10.85
N ASN A 46 -11.36 5.11 -10.97
CA ASN A 46 -11.77 4.39 -12.19
C ASN A 46 -10.65 3.54 -12.79
N LYS A 47 -9.87 2.88 -11.95
CA LYS A 47 -8.72 2.04 -12.34
C LYS A 47 -7.59 2.80 -13.10
N GLU A 48 -7.60 4.11 -13.05
CA GLU A 48 -6.59 4.96 -13.69
C GLU A 48 -5.66 5.64 -12.68
N VAL A 49 -6.20 6.07 -11.54
CA VAL A 49 -5.46 6.74 -10.46
C VAL A 49 -5.98 6.30 -9.09
N GLN A 50 -5.15 6.44 -8.07
CA GLN A 50 -5.52 6.14 -6.69
C GLN A 50 -5.80 7.41 -5.90
N LEU A 51 -7.00 7.53 -5.32
CA LEU A 51 -7.33 8.57 -4.34
C LEU A 51 -7.04 8.07 -2.93
N SER A 52 -6.76 9.01 -2.02
CA SER A 52 -6.67 8.71 -0.60
C SER A 52 -8.05 8.74 0.05
N TRP A 53 -8.51 7.60 0.51
CA TRP A 53 -9.72 7.51 1.31
C TRP A 53 -9.63 8.34 2.60
N LYS A 54 -8.43 8.48 3.18
CA LYS A 54 -8.17 9.29 4.38
C LYS A 54 -8.37 10.78 4.10
N GLU A 55 -7.91 11.26 2.94
CA GLU A 55 -8.12 12.65 2.52
C GLU A 55 -9.61 12.96 2.33
N LEU A 56 -10.37 12.04 1.70
CA LEU A 56 -11.81 12.17 1.53
C LEU A 56 -12.53 12.20 2.89
N MET A 57 -12.20 11.27 3.76
CA MET A 57 -12.79 11.19 5.10
C MET A 57 -12.45 12.43 5.94
N ALA A 58 -11.22 12.90 5.93
CA ALA A 58 -10.80 14.10 6.68
C ALA A 58 -11.59 15.34 6.26
N ILE A 59 -11.83 15.52 4.95
CA ILE A 59 -12.69 16.61 4.44
C ILE A 59 -14.12 16.48 4.99
N ASP A 60 -14.68 15.27 4.94
CA ASP A 60 -16.06 15.07 5.39
C ASP A 60 -16.19 15.15 6.92
N MET A 61 -15.18 14.78 7.69
CA MET A 61 -15.14 15.04 9.14
C MET A 61 -15.25 16.53 9.46
N VAL A 62 -14.70 17.41 8.63
CA VAL A 62 -14.90 18.86 8.76
C VAL A 62 -16.32 19.27 8.35
N ARG A 63 -16.76 18.86 7.16
CA ARG A 63 -18.05 19.24 6.57
C ARG A 63 -19.25 18.81 7.42
N PHE A 64 -19.15 17.64 8.03
CA PHE A 64 -20.22 17.00 8.81
C PHE A 64 -19.92 16.96 10.32
N ARG A 65 -18.91 17.69 10.80
CA ARG A 65 -18.55 17.79 12.23
C ARG A 65 -18.36 16.43 12.91
N LYS A 66 -17.63 15.53 12.25
CA LYS A 66 -17.41 14.13 12.65
C LYS A 66 -18.65 13.22 12.64
N ASP A 67 -19.81 13.70 12.23
CA ASP A 67 -21.00 12.84 12.03
C ASP A 67 -20.94 12.18 10.66
N LEU A 68 -20.26 11.03 10.58
CA LEU A 68 -20.11 10.27 9.35
C LEU A 68 -21.37 9.44 9.00
N THR A 69 -22.36 9.38 9.89
CA THR A 69 -23.57 8.53 9.69
C THR A 69 -24.56 9.13 8.70
N SER A 70 -24.51 10.45 8.51
CA SER A 70 -25.40 11.17 7.61
C SER A 70 -24.84 11.36 6.19
N ILE A 71 -23.63 10.86 5.93
CA ILE A 71 -22.92 11.06 4.67
C ILE A 71 -23.51 10.17 3.57
N ARG A 72 -23.82 10.79 2.44
CA ARG A 72 -24.27 10.07 1.26
C ARG A 72 -23.12 9.86 0.29
N LYS A 73 -23.09 8.72 -0.38
CA LYS A 73 -22.11 8.40 -1.43
C LYS A 73 -21.86 9.54 -2.42
N LYS A 74 -22.94 10.23 -2.85
CA LYS A 74 -22.85 11.36 -3.76
C LYS A 74 -22.01 12.52 -3.20
N ASP A 75 -22.13 12.81 -1.92
CA ASP A 75 -21.42 13.93 -1.29
C ASP A 75 -19.90 13.69 -1.28
N VAL A 76 -19.47 12.43 -1.06
CA VAL A 76 -18.07 12.01 -1.14
C VAL A 76 -17.57 12.02 -2.58
N ILE A 77 -18.36 11.51 -3.53
CA ILE A 77 -18.02 11.53 -4.97
C ILE A 77 -17.81 12.96 -5.48
N ASP A 78 -18.67 13.89 -5.09
CA ASP A 78 -18.58 15.30 -5.55
C ASP A 78 -17.29 15.97 -5.04
N VAL A 79 -16.82 15.61 -3.84
CA VAL A 79 -15.51 16.03 -3.31
C VAL A 79 -14.39 15.30 -4.03
N GLY A 80 -14.47 13.99 -4.14
CA GLY A 80 -13.40 13.19 -4.71
C GLY A 80 -13.10 13.54 -6.17
N LYS A 81 -14.10 13.91 -6.96
CA LYS A 81 -13.90 14.41 -8.33
C LYS A 81 -13.03 15.67 -8.40
N LYS A 82 -12.97 16.47 -7.34
CA LYS A 82 -12.09 17.66 -7.30
C LYS A 82 -10.61 17.27 -7.21
N PHE A 83 -10.29 16.09 -6.72
CA PHE A 83 -8.91 15.58 -6.73
C PHE A 83 -8.42 15.24 -8.14
N ILE A 84 -9.31 14.92 -9.09
CA ILE A 84 -8.90 14.47 -10.41
C ILE A 84 -8.54 15.67 -11.29
N LYS A 85 -7.37 15.61 -11.92
CA LYS A 85 -6.91 16.53 -12.96
C LYS A 85 -6.63 15.75 -14.23
N ASN A 86 -7.23 16.19 -15.32
CA ASN A 86 -6.94 15.64 -16.65
C ASN A 86 -5.74 16.40 -17.25
N GLU A 87 -4.75 15.66 -17.67
CA GLU A 87 -3.54 16.18 -18.30
C GLU A 87 -3.25 15.43 -19.61
N VAL A 88 -2.24 15.91 -20.33
CA VAL A 88 -1.74 15.26 -21.54
C VAL A 88 -0.27 14.95 -21.30
N ASP A 89 0.13 13.69 -21.46
CA ASP A 89 1.52 13.28 -21.31
C ASP A 89 2.41 13.79 -22.45
N LYS A 90 3.72 13.54 -22.34
CA LYS A 90 4.71 13.95 -23.37
C LYS A 90 4.47 13.28 -24.73
N GLN A 91 3.71 12.19 -24.78
CA GLN A 91 3.35 11.45 -25.99
C GLN A 91 2.01 11.88 -26.58
N GLY A 92 1.28 12.80 -25.93
CA GLY A 92 -0.03 13.28 -26.38
C GLY A 92 -1.21 12.45 -25.87
N ASN A 93 -1.00 11.48 -24.96
CA ASN A 93 -2.08 10.68 -24.38
C ASN A 93 -2.76 11.46 -23.25
N LYS A 94 -4.09 11.33 -23.18
CA LYS A 94 -4.84 11.84 -22.03
C LYS A 94 -4.58 10.95 -20.82
N ILE A 95 -4.12 11.56 -19.75
CA ILE A 95 -3.87 10.90 -18.46
C ILE A 95 -4.61 11.63 -17.36
N LYS A 96 -4.94 10.90 -16.29
CA LYS A 96 -5.42 11.49 -15.04
C LYS A 96 -4.26 11.60 -14.06
N LYS A 97 -4.31 12.66 -13.28
CA LYS A 97 -3.40 12.91 -12.15
C LYS A 97 -4.23 13.28 -10.93
N VAL A 98 -3.63 13.17 -9.77
CA VAL A 98 -4.30 13.48 -8.51
C VAL A 98 -3.71 14.75 -7.92
N LYS A 99 -4.59 15.72 -7.61
CA LYS A 99 -4.18 16.97 -6.97
C LYS A 99 -3.83 16.75 -5.52
N ARG A 100 -2.98 17.60 -4.99
CA ARG A 100 -2.63 17.66 -3.57
C ARG A 100 -3.84 18.02 -2.71
N PHE A 101 -3.85 17.51 -1.49
CA PHE A 101 -4.90 17.75 -0.50
C PHE A 101 -5.12 19.24 -0.22
N ASP A 102 -4.05 20.03 -0.04
CA ASP A 102 -4.11 21.46 0.21
C ASP A 102 -4.83 22.22 -0.91
N LYS A 103 -4.60 21.84 -2.18
CA LYS A 103 -5.28 22.45 -3.33
C LYS A 103 -6.78 22.14 -3.35
N VAL A 104 -7.14 20.92 -2.97
CA VAL A 104 -8.55 20.51 -2.97
C VAL A 104 -9.31 21.19 -1.86
N ILE A 105 -8.76 21.32 -0.64
CA ILE A 105 -9.44 22.04 0.45
C ILE A 105 -9.55 23.54 0.17
N ASP A 106 -8.60 24.12 -0.62
CA ASP A 106 -8.73 25.48 -1.15
C ASP A 106 -9.90 25.59 -2.14
N GLU A 107 -10.01 24.66 -3.09
CA GLU A 107 -11.10 24.63 -4.10
C GLU A 107 -12.48 24.36 -3.49
N ILE A 108 -12.56 23.68 -2.36
CA ILE A 108 -13.80 23.48 -1.60
C ILE A 108 -14.23 24.77 -0.91
N GLY A 109 -13.29 25.70 -0.68
CA GLY A 109 -13.52 26.97 -0.04
C GLY A 109 -13.43 26.92 1.49
N PHE A 110 -12.68 26.01 2.05
CA PHE A 110 -12.43 25.95 3.48
C PHE A 110 -11.72 27.21 3.96
N ASN A 111 -12.19 27.79 5.06
CA ASN A 111 -11.50 28.87 5.75
C ASN A 111 -10.25 28.36 6.50
N SER A 112 -9.48 29.26 7.11
CA SER A 112 -8.22 28.91 7.77
C SER A 112 -8.39 27.91 8.92
N GLU A 113 -9.48 27.99 9.69
CA GLU A 113 -9.76 27.04 10.78
C GLU A 113 -10.17 25.68 10.25
N GLU A 114 -11.03 25.64 9.23
CA GLU A 114 -11.44 24.39 8.57
C GLU A 114 -10.27 23.68 7.90
N LYS A 115 -9.34 24.41 7.26
CA LYS A 115 -8.11 23.85 6.69
C LYS A 115 -7.21 23.24 7.77
N LYS A 116 -7.04 23.95 8.90
CA LYS A 116 -6.30 23.44 10.03
C LYS A 116 -6.93 22.16 10.56
N LEU A 117 -8.24 22.15 10.76
CA LEU A 117 -8.97 21.00 11.25
C LEU A 117 -8.92 19.80 10.28
N ALA A 118 -9.02 20.05 8.98
CA ALA A 118 -8.88 19.00 7.97
C ALA A 118 -7.50 18.32 8.00
N ASN A 119 -6.43 19.10 8.20
CA ASN A 119 -5.09 18.54 8.37
C ASN A 119 -4.94 17.77 9.71
N GLU A 120 -5.53 18.26 10.80
CA GLU A 120 -5.55 17.55 12.08
C GLU A 120 -6.25 16.20 11.95
N TYR A 121 -7.42 16.15 11.28
CA TYR A 121 -8.11 14.89 11.04
C TYR A 121 -7.33 13.95 10.11
N LEU A 122 -6.65 14.48 9.10
CA LEU A 122 -5.80 13.66 8.23
C LEU A 122 -4.65 13.04 9.03
N GLU A 123 -4.05 13.78 9.97
CA GLU A 123 -3.03 13.24 10.89
C GLU A 123 -3.63 12.16 11.82
N GLU A 124 -4.83 12.40 12.40
CA GLU A 124 -5.53 11.40 13.21
C GLU A 124 -5.75 10.08 12.43
N LEU A 125 -6.03 10.19 11.14
CA LEU A 125 -6.28 9.04 10.26
C LEU A 125 -5.02 8.28 9.83
N LYS A 126 -3.80 8.82 10.02
CA LYS A 126 -2.57 8.14 9.57
C LYS A 126 -2.43 6.73 10.14
N GLY A 127 -2.75 6.53 11.41
CA GLY A 127 -2.68 5.23 12.07
C GLY A 127 -3.90 4.31 11.85
N VAL A 128 -4.92 4.80 11.13
CA VAL A 128 -6.16 4.04 10.90
C VAL A 128 -6.01 3.16 9.65
N SER A 129 -6.45 1.90 9.75
CA SER A 129 -6.51 0.96 8.63
C SER A 129 -7.75 0.07 8.77
N LEU A 130 -8.18 -0.58 7.69
CA LEU A 130 -9.34 -1.48 7.69
C LEU A 130 -9.11 -2.70 8.59
N SER A 131 -7.87 -3.12 8.79
CA SER A 131 -7.51 -4.23 9.69
C SER A 131 -7.66 -3.91 11.19
N GLY A 132 -8.15 -2.73 11.55
CA GLY A 132 -8.41 -2.32 12.93
C GLY A 132 -7.15 -2.25 13.80
N ASP A 133 -7.25 -2.67 15.07
CA ASP A 133 -6.15 -2.62 16.07
C ASP A 133 -4.89 -3.43 15.71
N THR A 134 -4.91 -4.12 14.58
CA THR A 134 -3.85 -5.09 14.22
C THR A 134 -2.50 -4.41 13.97
N LEU A 135 -2.47 -3.14 13.55
CA LEU A 135 -1.21 -2.43 13.32
C LEU A 135 -0.67 -1.71 14.57
N LYS A 136 -1.53 -1.20 15.43
CA LYS A 136 -1.12 -0.42 16.63
C LYS A 136 -0.21 -1.21 17.61
N ASN A 137 -0.31 -2.55 17.61
CA ASN A 137 0.46 -3.44 18.47
C ASN A 137 1.50 -4.29 17.70
N GLN A 138 1.84 -3.94 16.45
CA GLN A 138 2.70 -4.74 15.59
C GLN A 138 3.79 -3.91 14.92
N ASP A 139 4.65 -3.30 15.76
CA ASP A 139 5.79 -2.47 15.31
C ASP A 139 6.63 -3.16 14.22
N GLU A 140 6.73 -4.49 14.24
CA GLU A 140 7.52 -5.23 13.25
C GLU A 140 6.87 -5.28 11.87
N LYS A 141 5.55 -5.35 11.81
CA LYS A 141 4.82 -5.29 10.52
C LYS A 141 4.90 -3.89 9.91
N ILE A 142 4.75 -2.86 10.72
CA ILE A 142 4.90 -1.46 10.27
C ILE A 142 6.31 -1.26 9.71
N LYS A 143 7.35 -1.67 10.45
CA LYS A 143 8.74 -1.58 10.00
C LYS A 143 8.99 -2.37 8.71
N PHE A 144 8.34 -3.53 8.54
CA PHE A 144 8.42 -4.29 7.31
C PHE A 144 7.80 -3.54 6.14
N ILE A 145 6.58 -2.99 6.30
CA ILE A 145 5.91 -2.16 5.28
C ILE A 145 6.82 -0.98 4.91
N GLU A 146 7.27 -0.17 5.88
CA GLU A 146 8.12 0.99 5.66
C GLU A 146 9.38 0.65 4.87
N LYS A 147 10.08 -0.40 5.31
CA LYS A 147 11.32 -0.85 4.65
C LYS A 147 11.09 -1.30 3.21
N VAL A 148 10.02 -2.06 2.94
CA VAL A 148 9.74 -2.55 1.59
C VAL A 148 9.19 -1.42 0.72
N SER A 149 8.38 -0.51 1.27
CA SER A 149 7.85 0.66 0.57
C SER A 149 8.95 1.54 0.03
N GLU A 150 9.89 1.95 0.90
CA GLU A 150 11.04 2.78 0.50
C GLU A 150 11.79 2.19 -0.70
N LEU A 151 11.99 0.87 -0.69
CA LEU A 151 12.71 0.17 -1.76
C LEU A 151 11.86 -0.11 -3.00
N SER A 152 10.53 -0.07 -2.89
CA SER A 152 9.60 -0.38 -3.99
C SER A 152 9.53 0.73 -5.04
N TYR A 153 9.84 1.97 -4.66
CA TYR A 153 9.82 3.12 -5.59
C TYR A 153 10.79 2.94 -6.77
N GLU A 154 11.94 2.31 -6.57
CA GLU A 154 12.88 2.00 -7.67
C GLU A 154 12.24 1.05 -8.71
N ASN A 155 11.41 0.10 -8.28
CA ASN A 155 10.70 -0.81 -9.19
C ASN A 155 9.58 -0.10 -9.94
N TYR A 156 8.89 0.83 -9.28
CA TYR A 156 7.90 1.66 -9.95
C TYR A 156 8.53 2.51 -11.05
N GLU A 157 9.61 3.23 -10.76
CA GLU A 157 10.31 4.06 -11.74
C GLU A 157 10.83 3.26 -12.95
N LYS A 158 11.37 2.06 -12.70
CA LYS A 158 11.96 1.22 -13.75
C LYS A 158 10.96 0.42 -14.56
N TYR A 159 9.92 -0.10 -13.90
CA TYR A 159 9.07 -1.12 -14.48
C TYR A 159 7.58 -0.81 -14.37
N ASN A 160 7.21 0.31 -13.75
CA ASN A 160 5.81 0.66 -13.47
C ASN A 160 5.07 -0.42 -12.62
N ILE A 161 5.78 -1.06 -11.69
CA ILE A 161 5.17 -1.95 -10.69
C ILE A 161 4.82 -1.10 -9.49
N LEU A 162 3.54 -1.01 -9.17
CA LEU A 162 3.05 -0.17 -8.08
C LEU A 162 3.65 -0.57 -6.73
N PRO A 163 3.98 0.41 -5.86
CA PRO A 163 4.49 0.14 -4.52
C PRO A 163 3.57 -0.76 -3.70
N SER A 164 2.24 -0.53 -3.76
CA SER A 164 1.24 -1.38 -3.08
C SER A 164 1.34 -2.85 -3.50
N ILE A 165 1.56 -3.12 -4.78
CA ILE A 165 1.74 -4.47 -5.33
C ILE A 165 3.04 -5.10 -4.82
N THR A 166 4.14 -4.36 -4.88
CA THR A 166 5.45 -4.86 -4.40
C THR A 166 5.40 -5.20 -2.91
N VAL A 167 4.82 -4.30 -2.09
CA VAL A 167 4.68 -4.52 -0.64
C VAL A 167 3.70 -5.66 -0.34
N GLY A 168 2.54 -5.67 -0.99
CA GLY A 168 1.52 -6.71 -0.81
C GLY A 168 2.05 -8.11 -1.14
N GLN A 169 2.74 -8.27 -2.27
CA GLN A 169 3.38 -9.55 -2.62
C GLN A 169 4.49 -9.93 -1.64
N ALA A 170 5.33 -8.99 -1.22
CA ALA A 170 6.36 -9.26 -0.22
C ALA A 170 5.75 -9.78 1.10
N ILE A 171 4.62 -9.22 1.54
CA ILE A 171 3.90 -9.68 2.72
C ILE A 171 3.38 -11.11 2.52
N LEU A 172 2.68 -11.37 1.41
CA LEU A 172 2.08 -12.68 1.12
C LEU A 172 3.12 -13.79 1.00
N GLU A 173 4.18 -13.55 0.23
CA GLU A 173 5.16 -14.57 -0.14
C GLU A 173 6.17 -14.85 0.98
N SER A 174 6.41 -13.89 1.88
CA SER A 174 7.39 -14.02 2.95
C SER A 174 6.80 -14.16 4.35
N SER A 175 5.47 -14.08 4.50
CA SER A 175 4.83 -13.97 5.82
C SER A 175 5.45 -12.82 6.63
N TRP A 176 5.45 -11.60 6.08
CA TRP A 176 6.06 -10.41 6.69
C TRP A 176 7.58 -10.49 6.87
N GLY A 177 8.27 -11.22 6.01
CA GLY A 177 9.69 -11.47 6.16
C GLY A 177 10.06 -12.59 7.14
N GLU A 178 9.06 -13.18 7.81
CA GLU A 178 9.23 -14.14 8.89
C GLU A 178 9.41 -15.58 8.41
N SER A 179 9.15 -15.89 7.13
CA SER A 179 9.35 -17.24 6.59
C SER A 179 10.82 -17.68 6.70
N ASN A 180 11.04 -18.99 6.88
CA ASN A 180 12.40 -19.54 6.93
C ASN A 180 13.22 -19.21 5.68
N LEU A 181 12.59 -19.18 4.51
CA LEU A 181 13.24 -18.80 3.25
C LEU A 181 13.70 -17.33 3.31
N SER A 182 12.81 -16.43 3.70
CA SER A 182 13.12 -15.01 3.81
C SER A 182 14.28 -14.74 4.79
N LYS A 183 14.21 -15.30 6.00
CA LYS A 183 15.23 -15.10 7.04
C LYS A 183 16.61 -15.63 6.63
N ASN A 184 16.67 -16.76 5.92
CA ASN A 184 17.94 -17.41 5.57
C ASN A 184 18.54 -16.94 4.24
N SER A 185 17.75 -16.26 3.40
CA SER A 185 18.16 -15.92 2.03
C SER A 185 17.79 -14.54 1.56
N ASN A 186 17.13 -13.70 2.36
CA ASN A 186 16.55 -12.41 1.97
C ASN A 186 15.59 -12.50 0.76
N ASN A 187 15.10 -13.70 0.42
CA ASN A 187 14.19 -13.93 -0.69
C ASN A 187 12.75 -13.75 -0.23
N ILE A 188 12.28 -12.53 -0.28
CA ILE A 188 10.93 -12.17 0.21
C ILE A 188 9.80 -12.39 -0.81
N PHE A 189 10.11 -12.83 -2.02
CA PHE A 189 9.14 -13.14 -3.07
C PHE A 189 9.12 -14.63 -3.46
N GLY A 190 9.88 -15.48 -2.79
CA GLY A 190 9.93 -16.90 -3.08
C GLY A 190 10.43 -17.24 -4.51
N ILE A 191 11.30 -16.42 -5.09
CA ILE A 191 11.75 -16.62 -6.48
C ILE A 191 12.66 -17.87 -6.52
N LYS A 192 12.21 -18.87 -7.30
CA LYS A 192 13.00 -20.07 -7.58
C LYS A 192 14.19 -19.76 -8.48
N SER A 193 15.28 -20.48 -8.28
CA SER A 193 16.45 -20.43 -9.17
C SER A 193 16.15 -21.21 -10.44
N ASP A 194 16.39 -20.60 -11.58
CA ASP A 194 16.32 -21.22 -12.91
C ASP A 194 17.72 -21.22 -13.59
N THR A 195 17.81 -21.75 -14.80
CA THR A 195 19.06 -21.84 -15.56
C THR A 195 19.70 -20.51 -15.94
N ARG A 196 18.97 -19.41 -15.82
CA ARG A 196 19.44 -18.03 -16.10
C ARG A 196 20.05 -17.37 -14.87
N TRP A 197 19.84 -17.96 -13.68
CA TRP A 197 20.34 -17.42 -12.42
C TRP A 197 21.78 -17.85 -12.15
N ASN A 198 22.70 -16.90 -12.05
CA ASN A 198 24.11 -17.13 -11.76
C ASN A 198 24.53 -16.71 -10.33
N GLY A 199 23.57 -16.29 -9.50
CA GLY A 199 23.81 -15.87 -8.12
C GLY A 199 23.82 -17.00 -7.12
N LYS A 200 23.87 -16.63 -5.82
CA LYS A 200 23.80 -17.57 -4.70
C LYS A 200 22.42 -18.25 -4.66
N VAL A 201 22.39 -19.49 -4.17
CA VAL A 201 21.17 -20.28 -4.04
C VAL A 201 21.04 -20.88 -2.65
N VAL A 202 19.80 -21.23 -2.28
CA VAL A 202 19.45 -21.98 -1.08
C VAL A 202 18.43 -23.06 -1.44
N LYS A 203 18.55 -24.23 -0.79
CA LYS A 203 17.53 -25.29 -0.88
C LYS A 203 16.54 -25.13 0.26
N ALA A 204 15.26 -25.17 -0.05
CA ALA A 204 14.20 -25.12 0.94
C ALA A 204 13.06 -26.09 0.58
N ASN A 205 12.36 -26.57 1.61
CA ASN A 205 11.14 -27.34 1.41
C ASN A 205 10.03 -26.39 0.92
N THR A 206 9.30 -26.81 -0.10
CA THR A 206 8.10 -26.14 -0.60
C THR A 206 7.03 -27.19 -0.88
N SER A 207 5.77 -26.78 -0.88
CA SER A 207 4.66 -27.64 -1.28
C SER A 207 4.29 -27.31 -2.71
N GLU A 208 4.24 -28.31 -3.58
CA GLU A 208 3.63 -28.24 -4.90
C GLU A 208 2.41 -29.17 -4.94
N ASN A 209 1.33 -28.75 -5.58
CA ASN A 209 0.10 -29.55 -5.71
C ASN A 209 -0.53 -30.05 -4.40
N TYR A 210 -0.63 -29.17 -3.38
CA TYR A 210 -1.29 -29.38 -2.08
C TYR A 210 -0.64 -30.40 -1.11
N ASP A 211 0.03 -31.46 -1.55
CA ASP A 211 0.52 -32.51 -0.65
C ASP A 211 2.00 -32.94 -0.81
N ASP A 212 2.63 -32.61 -1.94
CA ASP A 212 4.00 -33.06 -2.20
C ASP A 212 5.02 -32.08 -1.62
N LYS A 213 5.64 -32.45 -0.50
CA LYS A 213 6.81 -31.75 0.04
C LYS A 213 8.02 -32.03 -0.86
N ILE A 214 8.39 -31.06 -1.65
CA ILE A 214 9.59 -31.13 -2.50
C ILE A 214 10.67 -30.18 -2.00
N VAL A 215 11.92 -30.52 -2.28
CA VAL A 215 13.04 -29.60 -2.07
C VAL A 215 13.29 -28.83 -3.36
N ALA A 216 13.00 -27.53 -3.34
CA ALA A 216 13.29 -26.64 -4.46
C ALA A 216 14.52 -25.78 -4.18
N THR A 217 15.13 -25.28 -5.26
CA THR A 217 16.25 -24.36 -5.19
C THR A 217 15.74 -22.94 -5.44
N PHE A 218 16.02 -22.06 -4.50
CA PHE A 218 15.60 -20.66 -4.51
C PHE A 218 16.81 -19.74 -4.67
N ARG A 219 16.58 -18.54 -5.22
CA ARG A 219 17.59 -17.47 -5.26
C ARG A 219 17.90 -17.01 -3.86
N LYS A 220 19.17 -16.69 -3.59
CA LYS A 220 19.62 -16.13 -2.32
C LYS A 220 20.26 -14.77 -2.57
N TYR A 221 19.87 -13.78 -1.79
CA TYR A 221 20.33 -12.39 -1.91
C TYR A 221 21.13 -11.98 -0.67
N ASP A 222 22.00 -11.00 -0.83
CA ASP A 222 22.77 -10.43 0.27
C ASP A 222 21.95 -9.39 1.06
N SER A 223 20.87 -8.88 0.46
CA SER A 223 19.94 -7.93 1.10
C SER A 223 18.52 -8.05 0.57
N ILE A 224 17.55 -7.50 1.32
CA ILE A 224 16.15 -7.35 0.87
C ILE A 224 16.08 -6.44 -0.36
N LYS A 225 16.94 -5.40 -0.44
CA LYS A 225 17.00 -4.52 -1.62
C LYS A 225 17.33 -5.30 -2.89
N GLU A 226 18.28 -6.21 -2.84
CA GLU A 226 18.60 -7.08 -3.99
C GLU A 226 17.41 -7.96 -4.39
N SER A 227 16.69 -8.52 -3.41
CA SER A 227 15.49 -9.31 -3.65
C SER A 227 14.41 -8.50 -4.38
N ILE A 228 14.16 -7.25 -3.94
CA ILE A 228 13.18 -6.35 -4.55
C ILE A 228 13.62 -5.96 -5.97
N ASN A 229 14.88 -5.64 -6.19
CA ASN A 229 15.39 -5.30 -7.51
C ASN A 229 15.31 -6.49 -8.48
N ASP A 230 15.64 -7.68 -8.00
CA ASP A 230 15.55 -8.90 -8.81
C ASP A 230 14.09 -9.30 -9.09
N TYR A 231 13.19 -9.06 -8.16
CA TYR A 231 11.75 -9.26 -8.37
C TYR A 231 11.22 -8.41 -9.53
N GLY A 232 11.51 -7.12 -9.57
CA GLY A 232 11.12 -6.25 -10.67
C GLY A 232 11.71 -6.71 -12.00
N LYS A 233 12.99 -7.08 -12.02
CA LYS A 233 13.67 -7.65 -13.17
C LYS A 233 13.03 -8.97 -13.61
N PHE A 234 12.77 -9.89 -12.66
CA PHE A 234 12.12 -11.18 -12.91
C PHE A 234 10.77 -11.01 -13.61
N LEU A 235 9.91 -10.11 -13.13
CA LEU A 235 8.63 -9.84 -13.78
C LEU A 235 8.85 -9.26 -15.20
N ASN A 236 9.74 -8.28 -15.35
CA ASN A 236 9.98 -7.62 -16.64
C ASN A 236 10.58 -8.54 -17.70
N GLU A 237 11.41 -9.51 -17.32
CA GLU A 237 12.04 -10.47 -18.24
C GLU A 237 11.11 -11.62 -18.64
N ASN A 238 10.03 -11.85 -17.91
CA ASN A 238 9.06 -12.88 -18.24
C ASN A 238 7.89 -12.31 -19.05
N LYS A 239 7.85 -12.69 -20.34
CA LYS A 239 6.94 -12.18 -21.36
C LYS A 239 5.46 -12.19 -20.94
N ARG A 240 5.03 -13.23 -20.19
CA ARG A 240 3.64 -13.38 -19.73
C ARG A 240 3.10 -12.18 -18.93
N TYR A 241 3.95 -11.52 -18.11
CA TYR A 241 3.53 -10.35 -17.36
C TYR A 241 3.35 -9.10 -18.22
N LYS A 242 4.15 -8.98 -19.28
CA LYS A 242 3.97 -7.91 -20.27
C LYS A 242 2.70 -8.14 -21.11
N GLU A 243 2.43 -9.39 -21.47
CA GLU A 243 1.25 -9.78 -22.25
C GLU A 243 -0.04 -9.62 -21.45
N SER A 244 -0.04 -9.86 -20.13
CA SER A 244 -1.18 -9.60 -19.25
C SER A 244 -1.44 -8.10 -19.00
N GLY A 245 -0.54 -7.20 -19.41
CA GLY A 245 -0.70 -5.78 -19.23
C GLY A 245 -0.18 -5.22 -17.91
N LEU A 246 0.54 -6.02 -17.10
CA LEU A 246 1.04 -5.63 -15.77
C LEU A 246 1.69 -4.25 -15.75
N PHE A 247 2.59 -3.98 -16.68
CA PHE A 247 3.38 -2.73 -16.71
C PHE A 247 2.63 -1.53 -17.31
N LYS A 248 1.39 -1.71 -17.79
CA LYS A 248 0.53 -0.65 -18.31
C LYS A 248 -0.55 -0.22 -17.33
N ALA A 249 -0.87 -1.10 -16.40
CA ALA A 249 -1.86 -0.83 -15.37
C ALA A 249 -1.33 0.21 -14.38
N THR A 250 -2.20 1.14 -13.99
CA THR A 250 -1.87 2.27 -13.10
C THR A 250 -2.66 2.23 -11.79
N HIS A 251 -3.41 1.15 -11.57
CA HIS A 251 -4.20 0.92 -10.37
C HIS A 251 -3.94 -0.48 -9.82
N TYR A 252 -3.87 -0.60 -8.49
CA TYR A 252 -3.50 -1.86 -7.83
C TYR A 252 -4.43 -3.03 -8.17
N THR A 253 -5.73 -2.80 -8.30
CA THR A 253 -6.68 -3.86 -8.67
C THR A 253 -6.40 -4.44 -10.05
N THR A 254 -6.02 -3.57 -10.99
CA THR A 254 -5.69 -3.99 -12.36
C THR A 254 -4.33 -4.67 -12.42
N GLN A 255 -3.34 -4.22 -11.64
CA GLN A 255 -2.04 -4.90 -11.57
C GLN A 255 -2.14 -6.26 -10.87
N ALA A 256 -2.94 -6.38 -9.79
CA ALA A 256 -3.19 -7.65 -9.12
C ALA A 256 -3.84 -8.66 -10.07
N GLN A 257 -4.84 -8.23 -10.84
CA GLN A 257 -5.48 -9.08 -11.85
C GLN A 257 -4.49 -9.49 -12.95
N ALA A 258 -3.66 -8.57 -13.43
CA ALA A 258 -2.65 -8.88 -14.44
C ALA A 258 -1.60 -9.90 -13.96
N LEU A 259 -1.27 -9.92 -12.67
CA LEU A 259 -0.42 -10.95 -12.07
C LEU A 259 -1.10 -12.32 -12.06
N GLU A 260 -2.38 -12.37 -11.71
CA GLU A 260 -3.18 -13.60 -11.73
C GLU A 260 -3.34 -14.15 -13.15
N ASP A 261 -3.71 -13.30 -14.11
CA ASP A 261 -3.87 -13.63 -15.52
C ASP A 261 -2.55 -14.15 -16.14
N ALA A 262 -1.41 -13.62 -15.67
CA ALA A 262 -0.10 -14.11 -16.07
C ALA A 262 0.27 -15.46 -15.42
N GLY A 263 -0.54 -15.97 -14.49
CA GLY A 263 -0.26 -17.20 -13.75
C GLY A 263 0.87 -17.04 -12.74
N TYR A 264 0.91 -15.89 -12.02
CA TYR A 264 1.86 -15.72 -10.91
C TYR A 264 1.64 -16.77 -9.82
N ALA A 265 0.39 -17.01 -9.48
CA ALA A 265 -0.05 -18.08 -8.59
C ALA A 265 -1.26 -18.81 -9.17
N THR A 266 -1.45 -20.07 -8.75
CA THR A 266 -2.50 -20.96 -9.26
C THR A 266 -3.51 -21.35 -8.18
N LYS A 267 -3.57 -20.59 -7.06
CA LYS A 267 -4.51 -20.85 -5.97
C LYS A 267 -5.94 -20.65 -6.44
N LYS A 268 -6.80 -21.63 -6.11
CA LYS A 268 -8.21 -21.63 -6.49
C LYS A 268 -9.10 -21.73 -5.26
N ASN A 269 -10.33 -21.23 -5.38
CA ASN A 269 -11.42 -21.45 -4.43
C ASN A 269 -12.06 -22.82 -4.65
N GLU A 270 -13.12 -23.12 -3.88
CA GLU A 270 -13.87 -24.37 -3.97
C GLU A 270 -14.59 -24.54 -5.32
N ASP A 271 -14.93 -23.44 -5.99
CA ASP A 271 -15.57 -23.41 -7.30
C ASP A 271 -14.57 -23.57 -8.47
N GLY A 272 -13.27 -23.62 -8.15
CA GLY A 272 -12.20 -23.76 -9.15
C GLY A 272 -11.73 -22.45 -9.79
N GLU A 273 -12.17 -21.29 -9.30
CA GLU A 273 -11.77 -19.97 -9.78
C GLU A 273 -10.45 -19.55 -9.14
N LEU A 274 -9.62 -18.82 -9.89
CA LEU A 274 -8.40 -18.21 -9.36
C LEU A 274 -8.75 -17.12 -8.36
N ILE A 275 -8.01 -17.01 -7.26
CA ILE A 275 -8.29 -16.08 -6.16
C ILE A 275 -7.07 -15.28 -5.72
N TYR A 276 -5.97 -15.34 -6.47
CA TYR A 276 -4.75 -14.64 -6.07
C TYR A 276 -4.91 -13.12 -6.10
N ALA A 277 -5.56 -12.61 -7.14
CA ALA A 277 -5.84 -11.18 -7.26
C ALA A 277 -6.70 -10.68 -6.10
N ASP A 278 -7.76 -11.40 -5.74
CA ASP A 278 -8.64 -11.05 -4.63
C ASP A 278 -7.89 -11.03 -3.28
N ILE A 279 -7.04 -12.03 -3.03
CA ILE A 279 -6.24 -12.10 -1.81
C ILE A 279 -5.30 -10.90 -1.72
N LEU A 280 -4.62 -10.56 -2.82
CA LEU A 280 -3.70 -9.43 -2.88
C LEU A 280 -4.43 -8.09 -2.72
N ILE A 281 -5.56 -7.90 -3.40
CA ILE A 281 -6.40 -6.70 -3.31
C ILE A 281 -6.91 -6.51 -1.88
N ASN A 282 -7.44 -7.56 -1.26
CA ASN A 282 -7.94 -7.50 0.12
C ASN A 282 -6.81 -7.16 1.11
N LEU A 283 -5.62 -7.74 0.93
CA LEU A 283 -4.47 -7.40 1.75
C LEU A 283 -4.07 -5.93 1.59
N ILE A 284 -4.02 -5.42 0.35
CA ILE A 284 -3.70 -4.02 0.07
C ILE A 284 -4.71 -3.09 0.75
N LYS A 285 -6.02 -3.37 0.65
CA LYS A 285 -7.07 -2.60 1.32
C LYS A 285 -6.93 -2.65 2.85
N ASN A 286 -6.74 -3.85 3.41
CA ASN A 286 -6.65 -4.07 4.85
C ASN A 286 -5.53 -3.26 5.50
N TYR A 287 -4.39 -3.15 4.85
CA TYR A 287 -3.22 -2.41 5.35
C TYR A 287 -3.07 -1.02 4.72
N SER A 288 -4.07 -0.56 3.95
CA SER A 288 -4.08 0.74 3.26
C SER A 288 -2.84 0.97 2.38
N LEU A 289 -2.28 -0.10 1.79
CA LEU A 289 -1.07 -0.02 0.96
C LEU A 289 -1.30 0.78 -0.34
N GLN A 290 -2.53 0.87 -0.83
CA GLN A 290 -2.89 1.70 -1.99
C GLN A 290 -2.58 3.19 -1.79
N LEU A 291 -2.40 3.65 -0.55
CA LEU A 291 -1.98 5.02 -0.28
C LEU A 291 -0.55 5.31 -0.74
N LEU A 292 0.32 4.29 -0.82
CA LEU A 292 1.65 4.40 -1.42
C LEU A 292 1.56 4.75 -2.92
N ASP A 293 0.56 4.21 -3.60
CA ASP A 293 0.34 4.51 -5.03
C ASP A 293 -0.20 5.93 -5.22
N ARG A 294 -1.02 6.42 -4.26
CA ARG A 294 -1.49 7.80 -4.23
C ARG A 294 -0.33 8.81 -4.18
N GLU A 295 0.68 8.53 -3.35
CA GLU A 295 1.85 9.41 -3.19
C GLU A 295 2.62 9.60 -4.50
N ILE A 296 2.84 8.53 -5.27
CA ILE A 296 3.57 8.61 -6.54
C ILE A 296 2.75 9.17 -7.71
N GLN A 297 1.44 9.24 -7.58
CA GLN A 297 0.52 9.75 -8.60
C GLN A 297 0.10 11.21 -8.35
N GLU A 298 0.51 11.76 -7.22
CA GLU A 298 0.26 13.15 -6.85
C GLU A 298 1.05 14.12 -7.75
N ILE A 299 0.44 15.27 -8.03
CA ILE A 299 1.08 16.39 -8.72
C ILE A 299 1.14 17.62 -7.82
N GLU A 300 2.16 18.43 -8.03
CA GLU A 300 2.35 19.72 -7.35
C GLU A 300 1.24 20.74 -7.64
#